data_52b741194b82b5e629599fb9f2d4decc
#
_entry.id   52b741194b82b5e629599fb9f2d4decc
#
_cell.length_a   1.000
_cell.length_b   1.000
_cell.length_c   1.000
_cell.angle_alpha   90.00
_cell.angle_beta   90.00
_cell.angle_gamma   90.00
#
_symmetry.space_group_name_H-M   'P 1'
#
loop_
_entity.id
_entity.type
_entity.pdbx_description
1 polymer ?
#
loop_
_entity_poly.entity_id
_entity_poly.type
_entity_poly.pdbx_seq_one_letter_code
_entity_poly.pdbx_strand_id
1 'polypeptide(L)'
;MITVHLLHGFNVTDRGRDTTDRLIPHFRGAGFCVRDHDYGWFGLLQVRFRNKAVAQDLSKQVYHGDIGVGHSNGCTILAQAADMGAPFRGLVFINPALEAERYVAPQVEWINIYYNAGDVPVRVAKYLWHHPWGNMGQVGFSGEDDRVHNVDCSETVNGHSDIFTKLEQWGPAIVNGVVAKMPKRRATD
;
A
#
# COMPACT_ATOMS: atom_id res chain seq x y z
N MET A 1 3.91 8.55 -18.84
CA MET A 1 4.16 9.10 -17.48
C MET A 1 3.67 8.03 -16.52
N ILE A 2 4.43 7.72 -15.47
CA ILE A 2 4.06 6.67 -14.49
C ILE A 2 3.03 7.22 -13.53
N THR A 3 1.95 6.47 -13.29
CA THR A 3 0.90 6.84 -12.34
C THR A 3 1.10 6.10 -11.03
N VAL A 4 0.98 6.82 -9.93
CA VAL A 4 0.88 6.26 -8.57
C VAL A 4 -0.59 6.25 -8.16
N HIS A 5 -1.11 5.06 -7.89
CA HIS A 5 -2.47 4.84 -7.40
C HIS A 5 -2.45 4.76 -5.89
N LEU A 6 -3.11 5.69 -5.20
CA LEU A 6 -3.20 5.74 -3.74
C LEU A 6 -4.52 5.11 -3.27
N LEU A 7 -4.43 4.22 -2.27
CA LEU A 7 -5.60 3.59 -1.65
C LEU A 7 -5.53 3.73 -0.12
N HIS A 8 -6.52 4.38 0.46
CA HIS A 8 -6.64 4.57 1.90
C HIS A 8 -7.05 3.29 2.66
N GLY A 9 -7.05 3.36 4.00
CA GLY A 9 -7.44 2.26 4.87
C GLY A 9 -8.96 2.02 4.94
N PHE A 10 -9.34 1.03 5.75
CA PHE A 10 -10.74 0.73 6.08
C PHE A 10 -11.31 1.78 7.05
N ASN A 11 -12.61 2.01 6.96
CA ASN A 11 -13.37 2.89 7.86
C ASN A 11 -12.87 4.35 7.92
N VAL A 12 -12.33 4.83 6.80
CA VAL A 12 -11.83 6.20 6.66
C VAL A 12 -12.99 7.09 6.21
N THR A 13 -13.41 8.02 7.07
CA THR A 13 -14.53 8.95 6.79
C THR A 13 -14.08 10.21 6.06
N ASP A 14 -12.79 10.50 6.09
CA ASP A 14 -12.15 11.66 5.45
C ASP A 14 -11.66 11.38 4.02
N ARG A 15 -11.95 10.20 3.48
CA ARG A 15 -11.56 9.75 2.12
C ARG A 15 -10.04 9.65 1.91
N GLY A 16 -9.28 9.39 2.97
CA GLY A 16 -7.82 9.27 2.90
C GLY A 16 -7.04 10.57 3.10
N ARG A 17 -7.72 11.70 3.32
CA ARG A 17 -7.07 13.02 3.47
C ARG A 17 -6.03 13.08 4.58
N ASP A 18 -6.30 12.39 5.68
CA ASP A 18 -5.37 12.34 6.83
C ASP A 18 -4.34 11.20 6.72
N THR A 19 -4.41 10.40 5.65
CA THR A 19 -3.50 9.27 5.42
C THR A 19 -2.83 9.35 4.04
N THR A 20 -3.26 8.53 3.09
CA THR A 20 -2.58 8.37 1.78
C THR A 20 -2.52 9.65 0.96
N ASP A 21 -3.52 10.53 1.04
CA ASP A 21 -3.54 11.80 0.29
C ASP A 21 -2.40 12.73 0.68
N ARG A 22 -1.92 12.62 1.92
CA ARG A 22 -0.77 13.40 2.39
C ARG A 22 0.52 13.06 1.66
N LEU A 23 0.58 11.91 0.96
CA LEU A 23 1.71 11.53 0.09
C LEU A 23 1.65 12.20 -1.30
N ILE A 24 0.50 12.75 -1.71
CA ILE A 24 0.31 13.33 -3.05
C ILE A 24 1.39 14.38 -3.39
N PRO A 25 1.68 15.38 -2.54
CA PRO A 25 2.70 16.38 -2.87
C PRO A 25 4.09 15.79 -3.02
N HIS A 26 4.44 14.75 -2.25
CA HIS A 26 5.74 14.08 -2.32
C HIS A 26 5.91 13.33 -3.66
N PHE A 27 4.90 12.57 -4.09
CA PHE A 27 4.96 11.86 -5.37
C PHE A 27 4.91 12.82 -6.56
N ARG A 28 4.07 13.86 -6.51
CA ARG A 28 4.03 14.88 -7.56
C ARG A 28 5.35 15.64 -7.65
N GLY A 29 5.97 15.99 -6.52
CA GLY A 29 7.29 16.61 -6.48
C GLY A 29 8.40 15.75 -7.10
N ALA A 30 8.27 14.44 -7.07
CA ALA A 30 9.17 13.48 -7.71
C ALA A 30 8.82 13.20 -9.20
N GLY A 31 7.81 13.86 -9.76
CA GLY A 31 7.45 13.78 -11.17
C GLY A 31 6.50 12.65 -11.56
N PHE A 32 5.79 12.06 -10.58
CA PHE A 32 4.74 11.07 -10.82
C PHE A 32 3.38 11.74 -11.08
N CYS A 33 2.55 11.12 -11.92
CA CYS A 33 1.11 11.34 -11.87
C CYS A 33 0.57 10.65 -10.63
N VAL A 34 -0.40 11.25 -9.96
CA VAL A 34 -1.02 10.65 -8.77
C VAL A 34 -2.53 10.57 -8.99
N ARG A 35 -3.07 9.38 -8.79
CA ARG A 35 -4.51 9.10 -8.77
C ARG A 35 -4.89 8.57 -7.41
N ASP A 36 -5.69 9.33 -6.70
CA ASP A 36 -6.33 8.90 -5.47
C ASP A 36 -7.60 8.10 -5.78
N HIS A 37 -7.80 6.99 -5.04
CA HIS A 37 -8.97 6.13 -5.16
C HIS A 37 -9.79 6.16 -3.88
N ASP A 38 -10.81 7.02 -3.88
CA ASP A 38 -11.83 7.01 -2.85
C ASP A 38 -12.83 5.89 -3.14
N TYR A 39 -12.72 4.79 -2.41
CA TYR A 39 -13.67 3.68 -2.50
C TYR A 39 -14.81 3.77 -1.45
N GLY A 40 -14.86 4.88 -0.72
CA GLY A 40 -15.89 5.20 0.25
C GLY A 40 -15.82 4.37 1.54
N TRP A 41 -16.82 4.59 2.38
CA TRP A 41 -16.99 3.87 3.64
C TRP A 41 -17.90 2.64 3.45
N PHE A 42 -17.57 1.54 4.11
CA PHE A 42 -18.44 0.37 4.21
C PHE A 42 -18.24 -0.38 5.53
N GLY A 43 -19.29 -1.09 5.96
CA GLY A 43 -19.30 -1.80 7.24
C GLY A 43 -18.39 -3.06 7.21
N LEU A 44 -17.99 -3.50 8.40
CA LEU A 44 -17.09 -4.63 8.61
C LEU A 44 -17.53 -5.91 7.87
N LEU A 45 -18.81 -6.22 7.88
CA LEU A 45 -19.37 -7.41 7.20
C LEU A 45 -19.27 -7.34 5.67
N GLN A 46 -19.13 -6.15 5.12
CA GLN A 46 -19.06 -5.93 3.67
C GLN A 46 -17.62 -5.95 3.12
N VAL A 47 -16.61 -5.83 3.98
CA VAL A 47 -15.20 -5.68 3.59
C VAL A 47 -14.77 -6.69 2.54
N ARG A 48 -15.06 -7.97 2.75
CA ARG A 48 -14.59 -9.04 1.87
C ARG A 48 -15.13 -8.91 0.44
N PHE A 49 -16.40 -8.58 0.31
CA PHE A 49 -17.06 -8.45 -1.00
C PHE A 49 -16.72 -7.11 -1.66
N ARG A 50 -16.68 -6.05 -0.88
CA ARG A 50 -16.36 -4.71 -1.37
C ARG A 50 -14.91 -4.60 -1.80
N ASN A 51 -13.97 -5.15 -1.04
CA ASN A 51 -12.56 -5.19 -1.44
C ASN A 51 -12.38 -5.84 -2.81
N LYS A 52 -13.05 -6.97 -3.04
CA LYS A 52 -12.99 -7.67 -4.33
C LYS A 52 -13.54 -6.82 -5.47
N ALA A 53 -14.68 -6.15 -5.28
CA ALA A 53 -15.27 -5.29 -6.29
C ALA A 53 -14.37 -4.07 -6.59
N VAL A 54 -13.83 -3.42 -5.55
CA VAL A 54 -12.89 -2.29 -5.72
C VAL A 54 -11.61 -2.74 -6.42
N ALA A 55 -11.06 -3.90 -6.05
CA ALA A 55 -9.87 -4.46 -6.69
C ALA A 55 -10.12 -4.76 -8.18
N GLN A 56 -11.29 -5.29 -8.53
CA GLN A 56 -11.69 -5.55 -9.92
C GLN A 56 -11.83 -4.26 -10.73
N ASP A 57 -12.37 -3.20 -10.15
CA ASP A 57 -12.50 -1.91 -10.82
C ASP A 57 -11.15 -1.20 -10.95
N LEU A 58 -10.30 -1.32 -9.93
CA LEU A 58 -8.94 -0.82 -9.97
C LEU A 58 -8.10 -1.52 -11.04
N SER A 59 -8.22 -2.86 -11.18
CA SER A 59 -7.44 -3.62 -12.17
C SER A 59 -7.67 -3.18 -13.61
N LYS A 60 -8.83 -2.60 -13.91
CA LYS A 60 -9.16 -2.03 -15.23
C LYS A 60 -8.57 -0.65 -15.47
N GLN A 61 -8.08 0.02 -14.42
CA GLN A 61 -7.60 1.41 -14.46
C GLN A 61 -6.08 1.51 -14.37
N VAL A 62 -5.40 0.40 -14.08
CA VAL A 62 -3.95 0.32 -13.94
C VAL A 62 -3.32 0.03 -15.32
N TYR A 63 -2.31 0.79 -15.67
CA TYR A 63 -1.51 0.57 -16.88
C TYR A 63 -0.16 -0.04 -16.53
N HIS A 64 0.45 -0.69 -17.51
CA HIS A 64 1.78 -1.30 -17.35
C HIS A 64 2.82 -0.26 -16.90
N GLY A 65 3.46 -0.52 -15.79
CA GLY A 65 4.45 0.37 -15.18
C GLY A 65 3.93 1.26 -14.07
N ASP A 66 2.62 1.30 -13.83
CA ASP A 66 2.02 2.03 -12.72
C ASP A 66 2.39 1.41 -11.35
N ILE A 67 2.25 2.19 -10.32
CA ILE A 67 2.63 1.84 -8.95
C ILE A 67 1.41 1.92 -8.04
N GLY A 68 1.21 0.91 -7.20
CA GLY A 68 0.19 0.95 -6.15
C GLY A 68 0.81 1.35 -4.81
N VAL A 69 0.19 2.28 -4.10
CA VAL A 69 0.54 2.67 -2.73
C VAL A 69 -0.70 2.54 -1.86
N GLY A 70 -0.66 1.64 -0.91
CA GLY A 70 -1.80 1.38 -0.03
C GLY A 70 -1.48 1.56 1.44
N HIS A 71 -2.51 1.89 2.21
CA HIS A 71 -2.48 1.88 3.67
C HIS A 71 -3.49 0.88 4.19
N SER A 72 -3.09 0.06 5.17
CA SER A 72 -4.02 -0.84 5.87
C SER A 72 -4.80 -1.74 4.90
N ASN A 73 -6.13 -1.64 4.89
CA ASN A 73 -7.02 -2.36 3.96
C ASN A 73 -6.77 -2.01 2.49
N GLY A 74 -6.28 -0.80 2.19
CA GLY A 74 -5.88 -0.42 0.83
C GLY A 74 -4.80 -1.34 0.26
N CYS A 75 -3.91 -1.86 1.11
CA CYS A 75 -2.91 -2.87 0.72
C CYS A 75 -3.58 -4.19 0.30
N THR A 76 -4.65 -4.60 1.01
CA THR A 76 -5.42 -5.79 0.67
C THR A 76 -6.09 -5.65 -0.70
N ILE A 77 -6.64 -4.48 -1.00
CA ILE A 77 -7.26 -4.19 -2.31
C ILE A 77 -6.20 -4.22 -3.42
N LEU A 78 -5.03 -3.60 -3.21
CA LEU A 78 -3.93 -3.62 -4.18
C LEU A 78 -3.41 -5.03 -4.46
N ALA A 79 -3.21 -5.84 -3.42
CA ALA A 79 -2.79 -7.23 -3.57
C ALA A 79 -3.82 -8.03 -4.37
N GLN A 80 -5.12 -7.87 -4.08
CA GLN A 80 -6.19 -8.52 -4.84
C GLN A 80 -6.25 -8.03 -6.29
N ALA A 81 -6.05 -6.74 -6.56
CA ALA A 81 -6.02 -6.21 -7.92
C ALA A 81 -4.84 -6.80 -8.71
N ALA A 82 -3.67 -6.92 -8.10
CA ALA A 82 -2.51 -7.60 -8.70
C ALA A 82 -2.81 -9.08 -9.00
N ASP A 83 -3.44 -9.81 -8.08
CA ASP A 83 -3.87 -11.21 -8.30
C ASP A 83 -4.89 -11.35 -9.44
N MET A 84 -5.67 -10.31 -9.71
CA MET A 84 -6.59 -10.22 -10.85
C MET A 84 -5.91 -9.79 -12.15
N GLY A 85 -4.59 -9.65 -12.15
CA GLY A 85 -3.80 -9.31 -13.33
C GLY A 85 -3.56 -7.82 -13.55
N ALA A 86 -3.84 -6.95 -12.57
CA ALA A 86 -3.46 -5.55 -12.67
C ALA A 86 -1.94 -5.42 -12.90
N PRO A 87 -1.49 -4.72 -13.97
CA PRO A 87 -0.10 -4.74 -14.39
C PRO A 87 0.75 -3.72 -13.62
N PHE A 88 0.65 -3.71 -12.30
CA PHE A 88 1.52 -2.92 -11.45
C PHE A 88 2.97 -3.33 -11.65
N ARG A 89 3.85 -2.35 -11.82
CA ARG A 89 5.28 -2.56 -11.73
C ARG A 89 5.72 -2.84 -10.30
N GLY A 90 5.22 -2.05 -9.35
CA GLY A 90 5.59 -2.17 -7.96
C GLY A 90 4.49 -1.77 -7.01
N LEU A 91 4.61 -2.24 -5.77
CA LEU A 91 3.67 -1.96 -4.71
C LEU A 91 4.39 -1.40 -3.48
N VAL A 92 3.75 -0.45 -2.83
CA VAL A 92 4.13 0.07 -1.52
C VAL A 92 3.00 -0.22 -0.55
N PHE A 93 3.29 -0.99 0.47
CA PHE A 93 2.37 -1.33 1.53
C PHE A 93 2.76 -0.59 2.82
N ILE A 94 1.84 0.18 3.37
CA ILE A 94 2.03 0.94 4.60
C ILE A 94 1.10 0.36 5.66
N ASN A 95 1.67 -0.20 6.72
CA ASN A 95 0.94 -0.89 7.78
C ASN A 95 -0.13 -1.86 7.23
N PRO A 96 0.26 -2.81 6.35
CA PRO A 96 -0.69 -3.61 5.60
C PRO A 96 -1.54 -4.52 6.48
N ALA A 97 -2.84 -4.54 6.20
CA ALA A 97 -3.79 -5.47 6.79
C ALA A 97 -3.81 -6.80 5.99
N LEU A 98 -2.66 -7.44 5.87
CA LEU A 98 -2.43 -8.69 5.15
C LEU A 98 -1.81 -9.74 6.07
N GLU A 99 -2.01 -11.02 5.77
CA GLU A 99 -1.25 -12.09 6.43
C GLU A 99 0.25 -11.93 6.15
N ALA A 100 1.09 -12.15 7.18
CA ALA A 100 2.53 -11.93 7.08
C ALA A 100 3.22 -12.78 6.00
N GLU A 101 2.63 -13.91 5.62
CA GLU A 101 3.13 -14.82 4.59
C GLU A 101 2.41 -14.65 3.24
N ARG A 102 1.62 -13.57 3.08
CA ARG A 102 0.82 -13.34 1.88
C ARG A 102 1.70 -12.97 0.70
N TYR A 103 1.84 -13.85 -0.26
CA TYR A 103 2.48 -13.59 -1.55
C TYR A 103 1.58 -12.73 -2.45
N VAL A 104 2.21 -11.86 -3.21
CA VAL A 104 1.57 -11.04 -4.25
C VAL A 104 1.90 -11.66 -5.62
N ALA A 105 0.99 -11.49 -6.57
CA ALA A 105 1.10 -12.01 -7.93
C ALA A 105 2.48 -11.74 -8.57
N PRO A 106 3.03 -12.71 -9.35
CA PRO A 106 4.42 -12.70 -9.79
C PRO A 106 4.77 -11.59 -10.79
N GLN A 107 3.79 -10.99 -11.46
CA GLN A 107 4.02 -9.89 -12.40
C GLN A 107 4.46 -8.58 -11.73
N VAL A 108 4.31 -8.45 -10.41
CA VAL A 108 4.82 -7.30 -9.66
C VAL A 108 6.33 -7.45 -9.50
N GLU A 109 7.11 -6.47 -9.97
CA GLU A 109 8.58 -6.54 -9.98
C GLU A 109 9.20 -6.34 -8.59
N TRP A 110 8.56 -5.52 -7.72
CA TRP A 110 9.06 -5.23 -6.38
C TRP A 110 7.94 -4.79 -5.42
N ILE A 111 8.15 -5.00 -4.12
CA ILE A 111 7.22 -4.64 -3.06
C ILE A 111 7.99 -4.05 -1.89
N ASN A 112 7.68 -2.82 -1.50
CA ASN A 112 8.20 -2.21 -0.27
C ASN A 112 7.12 -2.26 0.81
N ILE A 113 7.45 -2.79 1.98
CA ILE A 113 6.53 -2.92 3.12
C ILE A 113 7.06 -2.07 4.27
N TYR A 114 6.31 -1.05 4.65
CA TYR A 114 6.56 -0.21 5.82
C TYR A 114 5.68 -0.70 6.96
N TYR A 115 6.30 -1.19 8.03
CA TYR A 115 5.59 -1.78 9.17
C TYR A 115 6.13 -1.26 10.50
N ASN A 116 5.37 -1.40 11.59
CA ASN A 116 5.86 -1.10 12.93
C ASN A 116 5.24 -2.01 13.99
N ALA A 117 6.03 -2.38 15.00
CA ALA A 117 5.63 -3.29 16.07
C ALA A 117 4.47 -2.77 16.95
N GLY A 118 4.24 -1.45 16.94
CA GLY A 118 3.15 -0.79 17.66
C GLY A 118 1.80 -0.80 16.93
N ASP A 119 1.68 -1.48 15.78
CA ASP A 119 0.43 -1.56 15.02
C ASP A 119 -0.59 -2.49 15.68
N VAL A 120 -1.24 -2.02 16.75
CA VAL A 120 -2.25 -2.76 17.52
C VAL A 120 -3.52 -3.05 16.73
N PRO A 121 -4.10 -2.11 15.92
CA PRO A 121 -5.30 -2.39 15.12
C PRO A 121 -5.15 -3.62 14.23
N VAL A 122 -4.04 -3.75 13.51
CA VAL A 122 -3.76 -4.89 12.64
C VAL A 122 -3.62 -6.18 13.46
N ARG A 123 -2.96 -6.12 14.62
CA ARG A 123 -2.84 -7.27 15.52
C ARG A 123 -4.19 -7.78 16.01
N VAL A 124 -5.12 -6.89 16.35
CA VAL A 124 -6.47 -7.26 16.83
C VAL A 124 -7.33 -7.75 15.66
N ALA A 125 -7.22 -7.13 14.49
CA ALA A 125 -7.97 -7.49 13.29
C ALA A 125 -7.75 -8.94 12.86
N LYS A 126 -6.55 -9.52 13.11
CA LYS A 126 -6.24 -10.93 12.87
C LYS A 126 -7.19 -11.92 13.59
N TYR A 127 -7.71 -11.54 14.75
CA TYR A 127 -8.62 -12.39 15.55
C TYR A 127 -10.09 -12.21 15.22
N LEU A 128 -10.43 -11.28 14.33
CA LEU A 128 -11.81 -11.11 13.89
C LEU A 128 -12.19 -12.23 12.93
N TRP A 129 -13.10 -13.08 13.35
CA TRP A 129 -13.53 -14.25 12.60
C TRP A 129 -14.04 -13.85 11.20
N HIS A 130 -13.57 -14.55 10.16
CA HIS A 130 -13.89 -14.31 8.74
C HIS A 130 -13.35 -13.02 8.09
N HIS A 131 -12.43 -12.29 8.72
CA HIS A 131 -11.82 -11.13 8.08
C HIS A 131 -10.59 -11.50 7.27
N PRO A 132 -10.37 -10.84 6.11
CA PRO A 132 -9.22 -11.09 5.24
C PRO A 132 -7.93 -10.43 5.73
N TRP A 133 -7.89 -9.96 6.98
CA TRP A 133 -6.81 -9.18 7.54
C TRP A 133 -5.86 -10.03 8.37
N GLY A 134 -4.58 -9.74 8.23
CA GLY A 134 -3.48 -10.36 8.97
C GLY A 134 -2.64 -9.35 9.74
N ASN A 135 -1.44 -9.75 10.11
CA ASN A 135 -0.55 -8.96 10.97
C ASN A 135 0.72 -8.45 10.28
N MET A 136 0.77 -8.43 8.95
CA MET A 136 1.95 -7.96 8.21
C MET A 136 2.31 -6.50 8.56
N GLY A 137 1.33 -5.64 8.88
CA GLY A 137 1.58 -4.27 9.33
C GLY A 137 2.33 -4.17 10.64
N GLN A 138 2.34 -5.24 11.45
CA GLN A 138 3.07 -5.31 12.71
C GLN A 138 4.45 -5.97 12.59
N VAL A 139 4.58 -7.00 11.75
CA VAL A 139 5.77 -7.86 11.73
C VAL A 139 6.52 -7.83 10.40
N GLY A 140 5.98 -7.14 9.39
CA GLY A 140 6.48 -7.22 8.02
C GLY A 140 6.06 -8.53 7.32
N PHE A 141 6.60 -8.75 6.14
CA PHE A 141 6.48 -10.00 5.41
C PHE A 141 7.46 -11.03 6.00
N SER A 142 6.98 -12.21 6.33
CA SER A 142 7.76 -13.29 6.95
C SER A 142 8.08 -14.46 6.01
N GLY A 143 7.61 -14.40 4.75
CA GLY A 143 7.95 -15.38 3.73
C GLY A 143 9.31 -15.12 3.06
N GLU A 144 9.64 -15.94 2.07
CA GLU A 144 10.84 -15.79 1.23
C GLU A 144 10.44 -15.31 -0.15
N ASP A 145 10.72 -14.04 -0.48
CA ASP A 145 10.48 -13.43 -1.79
C ASP A 145 11.45 -12.27 -2.01
N ASP A 146 12.40 -12.43 -2.91
CA ASP A 146 13.44 -11.45 -3.22
C ASP A 146 12.90 -10.10 -3.72
N ARG A 147 11.65 -10.05 -4.14
CA ARG A 147 10.96 -8.83 -4.56
C ARG A 147 10.55 -7.96 -3.37
N VAL A 148 10.44 -8.57 -2.18
CA VAL A 148 9.92 -7.91 -0.98
C VAL A 148 11.04 -7.26 -0.19
N HIS A 149 10.85 -5.99 0.14
CA HIS A 149 11.72 -5.23 1.00
C HIS A 149 10.94 -4.72 2.22
N ASN A 150 11.24 -5.28 3.38
CA ASN A 150 10.69 -4.87 4.67
C ASN A 150 11.44 -3.64 5.21
N VAL A 151 10.71 -2.63 5.62
CA VAL A 151 11.22 -1.41 6.28
C VAL A 151 10.58 -1.30 7.64
N ASP A 152 11.35 -1.55 8.70
CA ASP A 152 10.90 -1.40 10.08
C ASP A 152 10.88 0.09 10.47
N CYS A 153 9.70 0.60 10.80
CA CYS A 153 9.50 1.98 11.21
C CYS A 153 9.37 2.14 12.73
N SER A 154 9.54 1.06 13.50
CA SER A 154 9.22 0.99 14.94
C SER A 154 9.98 1.99 15.80
N GLU A 155 11.17 2.41 15.40
CA GLU A 155 11.95 3.42 16.15
C GLU A 155 11.25 4.78 16.21
N THR A 156 10.48 5.12 15.19
CA THR A 156 9.87 6.46 15.07
C THR A 156 8.35 6.42 14.97
N VAL A 157 7.75 5.30 14.55
CA VAL A 157 6.32 5.10 14.35
C VAL A 157 5.79 4.12 15.38
N ASN A 158 4.72 4.47 16.10
CA ASN A 158 4.15 3.62 17.14
C ASN A 158 2.61 3.54 17.07
N GLY A 159 2.08 3.37 15.85
CA GLY A 159 0.63 3.27 15.64
C GLY A 159 0.29 3.03 14.20
N HIS A 160 -0.97 2.65 13.96
CA HIS A 160 -1.44 2.21 12.65
C HIS A 160 -1.33 3.27 11.54
N SER A 161 -1.54 4.54 11.88
CA SER A 161 -1.50 5.66 10.93
C SER A 161 -0.41 6.70 11.26
N ASP A 162 0.42 6.45 12.27
CA ASP A 162 1.41 7.40 12.77
C ASP A 162 2.45 7.81 11.73
N ILE A 163 2.75 6.97 10.78
CA ILE A 163 3.67 7.28 9.68
C ILE A 163 3.24 8.54 8.92
N PHE A 164 1.93 8.78 8.80
CA PHE A 164 1.38 9.96 8.14
C PHE A 164 1.48 11.23 8.99
N THR A 165 1.68 11.14 10.29
CA THR A 165 1.95 12.28 11.16
C THR A 165 3.42 12.75 11.08
N LYS A 166 4.30 11.87 10.55
CA LYS A 166 5.76 12.07 10.44
C LYS A 166 6.23 12.12 8.99
N LEU A 167 5.43 12.72 8.11
CA LEU A 167 5.70 12.76 6.67
C LEU A 167 6.91 13.60 6.26
N GLU A 168 7.38 14.52 7.11
CA GLU A 168 8.67 15.20 6.87
C GLU A 168 9.81 14.18 6.75
N GLN A 169 9.78 13.11 7.55
CA GLN A 169 10.73 12.02 7.53
C GLN A 169 10.34 10.94 6.50
N TRP A 170 9.11 10.44 6.60
CA TRP A 170 8.69 9.23 5.87
C TRP A 170 8.19 9.50 4.46
N GLY A 171 7.67 10.68 4.16
CA GLY A 171 7.25 11.04 2.80
C GLY A 171 8.40 10.92 1.79
N PRO A 172 9.54 11.61 2.01
CA PRO A 172 10.72 11.44 1.16
C PRO A 172 11.26 10.01 1.16
N ALA A 173 11.27 9.30 2.29
CA ALA A 173 11.77 7.94 2.37
C ALA A 173 10.96 6.96 1.51
N ILE A 174 9.62 7.05 1.57
CA ILE A 174 8.69 6.25 0.75
C ILE A 174 8.91 6.54 -0.73
N VAL A 175 8.96 7.82 -1.12
CA VAL A 175 9.15 8.21 -2.53
C VAL A 175 10.52 7.79 -3.05
N ASN A 176 11.59 7.99 -2.27
CA ASN A 176 12.94 7.57 -2.65
C ASN A 176 13.03 6.05 -2.81
N GLY A 177 12.34 5.28 -1.96
CA GLY A 177 12.23 3.83 -2.08
C GLY A 177 11.59 3.40 -3.40
N VAL A 178 10.62 4.17 -3.90
CA VAL A 178 10.01 3.97 -5.22
C VAL A 178 10.96 4.39 -6.34
N VAL A 179 11.54 5.59 -6.27
CA VAL A 179 12.45 6.12 -7.30
C VAL A 179 13.66 5.21 -7.51
N ALA A 180 14.22 4.63 -6.43
CA ALA A 180 15.35 3.72 -6.50
C ALA A 180 15.05 2.43 -7.30
N LYS A 181 13.79 2.04 -7.43
CA LYS A 181 13.33 0.87 -8.20
C LYS A 181 12.95 1.22 -9.64
N MET A 182 12.95 2.51 -9.99
CA MET A 182 12.66 2.91 -11.37
C MET A 182 13.86 2.66 -12.30
N PRO A 183 13.63 2.29 -13.57
CA PRO A 183 14.71 2.22 -14.54
C PRO A 183 15.36 3.60 -14.67
N LYS A 184 16.68 3.63 -14.60
CA LYS A 184 17.41 4.88 -14.87
C LYS A 184 17.02 5.39 -16.25
N ARG A 185 16.51 6.63 -16.32
CA ARG A 185 16.30 7.28 -17.62
C ARG A 185 17.62 7.21 -18.38
N ARG A 186 17.64 6.57 -19.54
CA ARG A 186 18.76 6.72 -20.46
C ARG A 186 18.83 8.21 -20.79
N ALA A 187 19.96 8.83 -20.49
CA ALA A 187 20.22 10.15 -21.05
C ALA A 187 20.14 9.96 -22.58
N THR A 188 19.11 10.53 -23.16
CA THR A 188 19.07 10.69 -24.63
C THR A 188 20.01 11.84 -24.93
N ASP A 189 21.16 11.51 -25.46
CA ASP A 189 22.07 12.45 -26.11
C ASP A 189 21.34 13.24 -27.20
#